data_3b343685002d85e92922172943077f12
#
_entry.id   3b343685002d85e92922172943077f12
#
_cell.length_a   1.000
_cell.length_b   1.000
_cell.length_c   1.000
_cell.angle_alpha   90.00
_cell.angle_beta   90.00
_cell.angle_gamma   90.00
#
_symmetry.space_group_name_H-M   'P 1'
#
loop_
_entity.id
_entity.type
_entity.pdbx_description
1 polymer ?
#
loop_
_entity_poly.entity_id
_entity_poly.type
_entity_poly.pdbx_seq_one_letter_code
_entity_poly.pdbx_strand_id
1 'polypeptide(L)'
;MSYLSEAVKLPLKKGFGKTDRIDKWWTKPFWMGFGLTLALVYTALRVLVWDGAIHYADHRVTSPIFSPDVIHLFDLQTPNWMNSALLILWIPFGFRGTCYYMRKVYHRVFFQNPTACVVAKPEVNYRLGYKGETGLFVLNNIHRYMLYLAIIILSMKIYDVYHTMWFHGDNGTDFGISIGTLVLATESFLLLMYVASCHAFRHLFGGGMDQWRGGISGMMGKLYVKISNLNIQHAFWFWTSLAMVFIGDLFVWAVSEGRIQDYHWIIM
;
A
#
# COMPACT_ATOMS: atom_id res chain seq x y z
N MET A 1 -16.57 -47.54 -13.33
CA MET A 1 -17.73 -46.67 -13.58
C MET A 1 -17.19 -45.37 -14.19
N SER A 2 -17.26 -45.26 -15.51
CA SER A 2 -16.80 -44.11 -16.27
C SER A 2 -17.89 -43.04 -16.31
N TYR A 3 -17.83 -42.08 -15.44
CA TYR A 3 -18.53 -40.81 -15.65
C TYR A 3 -17.67 -39.91 -16.53
N LEU A 4 -17.45 -40.31 -17.77
CA LEU A 4 -17.12 -39.36 -18.81
C LEU A 4 -18.40 -38.59 -19.09
N SER A 5 -18.55 -37.46 -18.42
CA SER A 5 -19.55 -36.47 -18.78
C SER A 5 -19.44 -36.21 -20.27
N GLU A 6 -20.49 -36.44 -21.01
CA GLU A 6 -20.62 -35.93 -22.38
C GLU A 6 -20.35 -34.45 -22.34
N ALA A 7 -19.23 -34.06 -22.91
CA ALA A 7 -18.89 -32.65 -23.04
C ALA A 7 -19.98 -32.02 -23.90
N VAL A 8 -20.85 -31.22 -23.27
CA VAL A 8 -21.86 -30.44 -23.99
C VAL A 8 -21.12 -29.56 -24.97
N LYS A 9 -21.15 -29.91 -26.26
CA LYS A 9 -20.57 -29.10 -27.33
C LYS A 9 -21.48 -27.88 -27.50
N LEU A 10 -21.16 -26.80 -26.81
CA LEU A 10 -21.80 -25.53 -27.03
C LEU A 10 -21.51 -25.05 -28.46
N PRO A 11 -22.50 -24.47 -29.16
CA PRO A 11 -22.29 -23.98 -30.51
C PRO A 11 -21.23 -22.83 -30.47
N LEU A 12 -20.16 -23.00 -31.22
CA LEU A 12 -19.07 -22.02 -31.31
C LEU A 12 -19.62 -20.70 -31.84
N LYS A 13 -19.44 -19.63 -31.08
CA LYS A 13 -19.77 -18.27 -31.53
C LYS A 13 -18.82 -17.87 -32.65
N LYS A 14 -19.34 -17.65 -33.86
CA LYS A 14 -18.56 -17.23 -35.01
C LYS A 14 -18.29 -15.71 -34.99
N GLY A 15 -17.06 -15.27 -35.29
CA GLY A 15 -16.66 -13.88 -35.44
C GLY A 15 -15.37 -13.55 -34.69
N PHE A 16 -14.67 -12.53 -35.15
CA PHE A 16 -13.43 -12.08 -34.55
C PHE A 16 -13.63 -11.64 -33.09
N GLY A 17 -12.78 -12.13 -32.19
CA GLY A 17 -12.82 -11.77 -30.77
C GLY A 17 -13.99 -12.37 -29.97
N LYS A 18 -14.87 -13.21 -30.59
CA LYS A 18 -15.94 -13.87 -29.88
C LYS A 18 -15.41 -15.08 -29.09
N THR A 19 -15.89 -15.21 -27.87
CA THR A 19 -15.54 -16.32 -26.97
C THR A 19 -16.80 -16.94 -26.39
N ASP A 20 -16.78 -18.24 -26.13
CA ASP A 20 -17.86 -18.95 -25.43
C ASP A 20 -17.76 -18.80 -23.91
N ARG A 21 -16.71 -18.14 -23.42
CA ARG A 21 -16.60 -17.82 -22.00
C ARG A 21 -17.65 -16.79 -21.60
N ILE A 22 -18.36 -17.09 -20.52
CA ILE A 22 -19.34 -16.21 -19.88
C ILE A 22 -18.70 -15.34 -18.80
N ASP A 23 -17.50 -15.71 -18.31
CA ASP A 23 -16.77 -14.97 -17.28
C ASP A 23 -15.92 -13.84 -17.89
N LYS A 24 -15.89 -12.70 -17.24
CA LYS A 24 -15.03 -11.55 -17.60
C LYS A 24 -13.67 -11.67 -16.93
N TRP A 25 -12.95 -12.77 -17.18
CA TRP A 25 -11.68 -13.12 -16.53
C TRP A 25 -10.60 -12.03 -16.59
N TRP A 26 -10.60 -11.23 -17.66
CA TRP A 26 -9.62 -10.15 -17.92
C TRP A 26 -9.86 -8.88 -17.09
N THR A 27 -11.09 -8.65 -16.63
CA THR A 27 -11.51 -7.39 -15.99
C THR A 27 -10.68 -7.10 -14.74
N LYS A 28 -10.51 -8.09 -13.88
CA LYS A 28 -9.76 -7.93 -12.64
C LYS A 28 -8.26 -7.70 -12.87
N PRO A 29 -7.53 -8.49 -13.69
CA PRO A 29 -6.16 -8.20 -14.07
C PRO A 29 -5.99 -6.84 -14.75
N PHE A 30 -6.91 -6.45 -15.62
CA PHE A 30 -6.87 -5.16 -16.31
C PHE A 30 -6.90 -3.99 -15.32
N TRP A 31 -7.89 -3.94 -14.43
CA TRP A 31 -7.99 -2.84 -13.47
C TRP A 31 -6.83 -2.79 -12.48
N MET A 32 -6.30 -3.96 -12.07
CA MET A 32 -5.11 -4.01 -11.24
C MET A 32 -3.87 -3.47 -11.98
N GLY A 33 -3.67 -3.88 -13.24
CA GLY A 33 -2.56 -3.39 -14.07
C GLY A 33 -2.68 -1.89 -14.36
N PHE A 34 -3.86 -1.43 -14.74
CA PHE A 34 -4.15 -0.02 -14.98
C PHE A 34 -3.87 0.83 -13.73
N GLY A 35 -4.40 0.42 -12.57
CA GLY A 35 -4.19 1.15 -11.32
C GLY A 35 -2.73 1.23 -10.89
N LEU A 36 -1.96 0.14 -11.05
CA LEU A 36 -0.53 0.15 -10.75
C LEU A 36 0.27 1.01 -11.72
N THR A 37 -0.02 0.92 -13.01
CA THR A 37 0.66 1.74 -14.03
C THR A 37 0.38 3.22 -13.79
N LEU A 38 -0.89 3.58 -13.54
CA LEU A 38 -1.27 4.95 -13.20
C LEU A 38 -0.52 5.45 -11.95
N ALA A 39 -0.46 4.63 -10.91
CA ALA A 39 0.25 4.95 -9.68
C ALA A 39 1.74 5.20 -9.91
N LEU A 40 2.40 4.33 -10.67
CA LEU A 40 3.83 4.47 -11.00
C LEU A 40 4.10 5.69 -11.86
N VAL A 41 3.32 5.91 -12.90
CA VAL A 41 3.47 7.08 -13.80
C VAL A 41 3.22 8.37 -13.02
N TYR A 42 2.13 8.45 -12.25
CA TYR A 42 1.85 9.62 -11.43
C TYR A 42 2.99 9.93 -10.46
N THR A 43 3.47 8.92 -9.71
CA THR A 43 4.58 9.13 -8.76
C THR A 43 5.85 9.58 -9.48
N ALA A 44 6.19 8.96 -10.62
CA ALA A 44 7.37 9.36 -11.40
C ALA A 44 7.27 10.81 -11.89
N LEU A 45 6.13 11.21 -12.44
CA LEU A 45 5.90 12.59 -12.87
C LEU A 45 5.95 13.55 -11.70
N ARG A 46 5.34 13.21 -10.58
CA ARG A 46 5.26 14.05 -9.39
C ARG A 46 6.62 14.27 -8.74
N VAL A 47 7.46 13.26 -8.72
CA VAL A 47 8.79 13.30 -8.06
C VAL A 47 9.87 13.87 -8.97
N LEU A 48 9.83 13.59 -10.28
CA LEU A 48 10.89 13.91 -11.21
C LEU A 48 10.64 15.15 -12.08
N VAL A 49 9.36 15.52 -12.26
CA VAL A 49 8.97 16.60 -13.19
C VAL A 49 8.22 17.72 -12.47
N TRP A 50 7.34 17.38 -11.53
CA TRP A 50 6.47 18.32 -10.83
C TRP A 50 6.80 18.35 -9.34
N ASP A 51 8.05 18.60 -8.99
CA ASP A 51 8.53 18.59 -7.61
C ASP A 51 8.13 19.83 -6.79
N GLY A 52 7.44 20.81 -7.40
CA GLY A 52 6.87 21.97 -6.70
C GLY A 52 5.59 21.68 -5.92
N ALA A 53 5.13 22.64 -5.12
CA ALA A 53 3.88 22.58 -4.37
C ALA A 53 3.78 21.33 -3.45
N ILE A 54 4.86 21.04 -2.74
CA ILE A 54 5.03 19.85 -1.88
C ILE A 54 4.33 20.04 -0.54
N HIS A 55 4.26 21.27 -0.06
CA HIS A 55 3.74 21.64 1.27
C HIS A 55 3.07 23.00 1.22
N TYR A 56 2.29 23.30 2.26
CA TYR A 56 1.71 24.63 2.51
C TYR A 56 1.67 24.92 4.02
N ALA A 57 1.29 26.17 4.38
CA ALA A 57 1.27 26.64 5.76
C ALA A 57 2.59 26.39 6.48
N ASP A 58 3.70 26.90 5.92
CA ASP A 58 5.05 26.83 6.47
C ASP A 58 5.46 25.40 6.86
N HIS A 59 5.33 24.47 5.93
CA HIS A 59 5.62 23.04 6.10
C HIS A 59 4.71 22.29 7.09
N ARG A 60 3.67 22.94 7.64
CA ARG A 60 2.72 22.28 8.54
C ARG A 60 2.00 21.11 7.88
N VAL A 61 1.65 21.24 6.61
CA VAL A 61 0.99 20.19 5.83
C VAL A 61 1.85 19.84 4.63
N THR A 62 2.39 18.64 4.64
CA THR A 62 3.26 18.10 3.59
C THR A 62 2.57 16.99 2.82
N SER A 63 2.79 16.95 1.49
CA SER A 63 2.24 15.90 0.63
C SER A 63 2.64 14.51 1.11
N PRO A 64 1.70 13.54 1.10
CA PRO A 64 1.97 12.15 1.46
C PRO A 64 3.11 11.47 0.69
N ILE A 65 3.37 11.88 -0.55
CA ILE A 65 4.47 11.32 -1.37
C ILE A 65 5.84 11.79 -0.86
N PHE A 66 5.91 13.01 -0.31
CA PHE A 66 7.15 13.63 0.18
C PHE A 66 7.29 13.56 1.71
N SER A 67 6.28 13.08 2.42
CA SER A 67 6.28 12.94 3.88
C SER A 67 6.76 11.53 4.30
N PRO A 68 7.66 11.43 5.32
CA PRO A 68 8.23 12.56 6.07
C PRO A 68 9.24 13.35 5.24
N ASP A 69 9.23 14.69 5.39
CA ASP A 69 10.22 15.54 4.74
C ASP A 69 11.56 15.47 5.48
N VAL A 70 12.34 14.43 5.17
CA VAL A 70 13.61 14.13 5.83
C VAL A 70 14.68 15.18 5.55
N ILE A 71 14.60 15.88 4.41
CA ILE A 71 15.55 16.95 4.08
C ILE A 71 15.35 18.10 5.05
N HIS A 72 14.12 18.56 5.22
CA HIS A 72 13.80 19.63 6.16
C HIS A 72 13.97 19.18 7.62
N LEU A 73 13.54 17.94 7.96
CA LEU A 73 13.59 17.43 9.34
C LEU A 73 15.03 17.31 9.89
N PHE A 74 16.00 16.96 9.03
CA PHE A 74 17.39 16.75 9.42
C PHE A 74 18.33 17.83 8.89
N ASP A 75 17.81 18.92 8.34
CA ASP A 75 18.58 20.04 7.73
C ASP A 75 19.66 19.52 6.77
N LEU A 76 19.29 18.60 5.88
CA LEU A 76 20.23 17.96 4.98
C LEU A 76 20.60 18.89 3.82
N GLN A 77 21.89 19.11 3.64
CA GLN A 77 22.42 19.83 2.47
C GLN A 77 22.41 18.89 1.27
N THR A 78 21.40 19.00 0.42
CA THR A 78 21.21 18.14 -0.75
C THR A 78 21.31 18.94 -2.05
N PRO A 79 21.73 18.33 -3.17
CA PRO A 79 21.66 18.96 -4.48
C PRO A 79 20.22 19.35 -4.85
N ASN A 80 20.04 20.41 -5.66
CA ASN A 80 18.73 20.93 -6.03
C ASN A 80 17.80 19.92 -6.75
N TRP A 81 18.35 18.88 -7.35
CA TRP A 81 17.56 17.81 -8.00
C TRP A 81 17.06 16.74 -7.04
N MET A 82 17.54 16.74 -5.78
CA MET A 82 17.22 15.72 -4.80
C MET A 82 16.12 16.23 -3.86
N ASN A 83 14.97 15.58 -3.87
CA ASN A 83 13.88 15.86 -2.95
C ASN A 83 13.68 14.73 -1.93
N SER A 84 12.92 14.99 -0.87
CA SER A 84 12.68 14.01 0.20
C SER A 84 12.04 12.72 -0.30
N ALA A 85 11.20 12.78 -1.34
CA ALA A 85 10.59 11.59 -1.93
C ALA A 85 11.64 10.63 -2.49
N LEU A 86 12.68 11.11 -3.17
CA LEU A 86 13.76 10.25 -3.68
C LEU A 86 14.48 9.49 -2.56
N LEU A 87 14.58 10.09 -1.38
CA LEU A 87 15.25 9.48 -0.23
C LEU A 87 14.40 8.43 0.47
N ILE A 88 13.07 8.58 0.48
CA ILE A 88 12.18 7.74 1.30
C ILE A 88 11.34 6.75 0.51
N LEU A 89 10.97 7.03 -0.76
CA LEU A 89 10.00 6.22 -1.51
C LEU A 89 10.40 4.76 -1.74
N TRP A 90 11.69 4.46 -1.72
CA TRP A 90 12.16 3.07 -1.83
C TRP A 90 11.63 2.18 -0.69
N ILE A 91 11.33 2.76 0.48
CA ILE A 91 10.77 2.04 1.63
C ILE A 91 9.31 1.61 1.34
N PRO A 92 8.35 2.53 1.08
CA PRO A 92 6.98 2.13 0.78
C PRO A 92 6.86 1.34 -0.53
N PHE A 93 7.68 1.62 -1.55
CA PHE A 93 7.74 0.80 -2.76
C PHE A 93 8.29 -0.60 -2.48
N GLY A 94 9.38 -0.70 -1.72
CA GLY A 94 9.95 -1.98 -1.30
C GLY A 94 8.97 -2.79 -0.46
N PHE A 95 8.30 -2.16 0.50
CA PHE A 95 7.28 -2.82 1.32
C PHE A 95 6.09 -3.31 0.48
N ARG A 96 5.54 -2.47 -0.42
CA ARG A 96 4.44 -2.87 -1.31
C ARG A 96 4.90 -3.91 -2.35
N GLY A 97 6.05 -3.71 -2.99
CA GLY A 97 6.57 -4.57 -4.05
C GLY A 97 6.94 -5.98 -3.59
N THR A 98 7.44 -6.13 -2.37
CA THR A 98 7.79 -7.43 -1.78
C THR A 98 6.60 -8.12 -1.09
N CYS A 99 5.44 -7.47 -1.02
CA CYS A 99 4.25 -8.04 -0.41
C CYS A 99 3.77 -9.28 -1.17
N TYR A 100 3.37 -10.31 -0.42
CA TYR A 100 2.85 -11.56 -0.98
C TYR A 100 1.61 -11.33 -1.87
N TYR A 101 0.74 -10.40 -1.48
CA TYR A 101 -0.41 -10.02 -2.29
C TYR A 101 0.03 -9.37 -3.61
N MET A 102 0.97 -8.43 -3.56
CA MET A 102 1.48 -7.75 -4.76
C MET A 102 2.19 -8.72 -5.70
N ARG A 103 2.93 -9.69 -5.18
CA ARG A 103 3.52 -10.79 -5.96
C ARG A 103 2.46 -11.52 -6.79
N LYS A 104 1.31 -11.83 -6.19
CA LYS A 104 0.18 -12.43 -6.90
C LYS A 104 -0.39 -11.50 -7.98
N VAL A 105 -0.40 -10.19 -7.73
CA VAL A 105 -0.90 -9.20 -8.68
C VAL A 105 0.00 -9.13 -9.91
N TYR A 106 1.29 -8.87 -9.76
CA TYR A 106 2.18 -8.74 -10.92
C TYR A 106 2.38 -10.06 -11.69
N HIS A 107 2.35 -11.21 -11.02
CA HIS A 107 2.36 -12.49 -11.73
C HIS A 107 1.14 -12.66 -12.63
N ARG A 108 -0.03 -12.25 -12.19
CA ARG A 108 -1.26 -12.35 -12.98
C ARG A 108 -1.37 -11.29 -14.08
N VAL A 109 -0.91 -10.08 -13.80
CA VAL A 109 -1.06 -8.92 -14.70
C VAL A 109 0.01 -8.90 -15.77
N PHE A 110 1.27 -8.97 -15.35
CA PHE A 110 2.42 -8.77 -16.25
C PHE A 110 3.04 -10.08 -16.75
N PHE A 111 3.11 -11.10 -15.90
CA PHE A 111 3.69 -12.39 -16.29
C PHE A 111 2.66 -13.42 -16.73
N GLN A 112 1.36 -13.11 -16.69
CA GLN A 112 0.25 -13.97 -17.12
C GLN A 112 0.33 -15.38 -16.51
N ASN A 113 0.71 -15.49 -15.25
CA ASN A 113 0.84 -16.76 -14.55
C ASN A 113 -0.21 -16.88 -13.42
N PRO A 114 -1.09 -17.89 -13.41
CA PRO A 114 -1.21 -18.95 -14.44
C PRO A 114 -1.75 -18.42 -15.76
N THR A 115 -1.34 -19.06 -16.86
CA THR A 115 -1.83 -18.73 -18.19
C THR A 115 -3.34 -18.93 -18.28
N ALA A 116 -4.04 -18.00 -18.93
CA ALA A 116 -5.51 -18.06 -19.05
C ALA A 116 -6.00 -19.27 -19.89
N CYS A 117 -5.14 -19.81 -20.73
CA CYS A 117 -5.41 -20.91 -21.66
C CYS A 117 -4.91 -22.27 -21.16
N VAL A 118 -4.60 -22.42 -19.86
CA VAL A 118 -4.15 -23.70 -19.33
C VAL A 118 -5.29 -24.68 -19.31
N VAL A 119 -5.29 -25.58 -20.30
CA VAL A 119 -6.20 -26.72 -20.36
C VAL A 119 -5.68 -27.86 -19.47
N ALA A 120 -4.40 -27.95 -19.25
CA ALA A 120 -3.76 -28.88 -18.32
C ALA A 120 -3.28 -28.12 -17.08
N LYS A 121 -3.52 -28.69 -15.88
CA LYS A 121 -2.90 -28.19 -14.67
C LYS A 121 -1.38 -28.24 -14.87
N PRO A 122 -0.63 -27.14 -14.64
CA PRO A 122 0.81 -27.25 -14.60
C PRO A 122 1.15 -28.34 -13.59
N GLU A 123 2.00 -29.27 -13.97
CA GLU A 123 2.54 -30.24 -13.03
C GLU A 123 3.35 -29.48 -11.99
N VAL A 124 2.68 -29.06 -10.93
CA VAL A 124 3.37 -28.58 -9.77
C VAL A 124 4.03 -29.80 -9.15
N ASN A 125 5.33 -29.84 -9.18
CA ASN A 125 6.12 -30.89 -8.56
C ASN A 125 5.99 -30.80 -7.04
N TYR A 126 4.86 -31.23 -6.49
CA TYR A 126 4.63 -31.38 -5.06
C TYR A 126 5.52 -32.42 -4.39
N ARG A 127 6.35 -33.15 -5.18
CA ARG A 127 7.25 -34.19 -4.67
C ARG A 127 8.41 -33.66 -3.85
N LEU A 128 8.77 -32.41 -4.05
CA LEU A 128 9.72 -31.72 -3.18
C LEU A 128 8.90 -30.97 -2.14
N GLY A 129 8.73 -31.54 -0.96
CA GLY A 129 8.04 -30.89 0.15
C GLY A 129 8.55 -29.46 0.32
N TYR A 130 7.64 -28.51 0.57
CA TYR A 130 8.01 -27.13 0.84
C TYR A 130 8.92 -27.06 2.05
N LYS A 131 10.19 -26.71 1.82
CA LYS A 131 11.22 -26.59 2.86
C LYS A 131 11.30 -25.20 3.49
N GLY A 132 10.37 -24.30 3.12
CA GLY A 132 10.42 -22.90 3.45
C GLY A 132 11.33 -22.08 2.53
N GLU A 133 11.14 -20.79 2.51
CA GLU A 133 12.03 -19.87 1.80
C GLU A 133 13.14 -19.45 2.76
N THR A 134 14.35 -19.89 2.51
CA THR A 134 15.55 -19.55 3.29
C THR A 134 16.42 -18.57 2.51
N GLY A 135 17.06 -17.66 3.23
CA GLY A 135 17.93 -16.64 2.64
C GLY A 135 17.36 -15.23 2.66
N LEU A 136 18.25 -14.26 2.85
CA LEU A 136 17.90 -12.86 3.02
C LEU A 136 17.25 -12.26 1.77
N PHE A 137 17.76 -12.64 0.58
CA PHE A 137 17.34 -12.04 -0.70
C PHE A 137 16.08 -12.67 -1.31
N VAL A 138 15.44 -13.60 -0.62
CA VAL A 138 14.10 -14.07 -1.05
C VAL A 138 13.09 -12.97 -0.75
N LEU A 139 12.26 -12.62 -1.76
CA LEU A 139 11.30 -11.49 -1.69
C LEU A 139 10.44 -11.48 -0.41
N ASN A 140 9.98 -12.65 0.04
CA ASN A 140 9.15 -12.73 1.23
C ASN A 140 9.95 -12.44 2.52
N ASN A 141 11.23 -12.73 2.55
CA ASN A 141 12.10 -12.42 3.68
C ASN A 141 12.47 -10.94 3.69
N ILE A 142 12.78 -10.36 2.52
CA ILE A 142 12.99 -8.91 2.37
C ILE A 142 11.77 -8.13 2.86
N HIS A 143 10.56 -8.62 2.60
CA HIS A 143 9.33 -7.97 3.04
C HIS A 143 9.26 -7.78 4.56
N ARG A 144 9.81 -8.69 5.35
CA ARG A 144 9.88 -8.54 6.82
C ARG A 144 10.77 -7.36 7.23
N TYR A 145 11.90 -7.16 6.56
CA TYR A 145 12.78 -6.01 6.82
C TYR A 145 12.15 -4.70 6.36
N MET A 146 11.49 -4.72 5.20
CA MET A 146 10.72 -3.56 4.71
C MET A 146 9.57 -3.21 5.66
N LEU A 147 8.96 -4.19 6.34
CA LEU A 147 7.95 -3.94 7.36
C LEU A 147 8.47 -3.07 8.50
N TYR A 148 9.67 -3.35 9.02
CA TYR A 148 10.25 -2.55 10.11
C TYR A 148 10.47 -1.11 9.69
N LEU A 149 11.00 -0.90 8.49
CA LEU A 149 11.17 0.44 7.92
C LEU A 149 9.82 1.12 7.67
N ALA A 150 8.84 0.38 7.18
CA ALA A 150 7.49 0.91 6.96
C ALA A 150 6.81 1.33 8.27
N ILE A 151 7.05 0.62 9.39
CA ILE A 151 6.56 1.02 10.71
C ILE A 151 7.19 2.34 11.15
N ILE A 152 8.49 2.52 10.92
CA ILE A 152 9.18 3.78 11.25
C ILE A 152 8.58 4.94 10.45
N ILE A 153 8.45 4.80 9.12
CA ILE A 153 7.83 5.83 8.27
C ILE A 153 6.40 6.13 8.70
N LEU A 154 5.60 5.09 8.99
CA LEU A 154 4.23 5.26 9.46
C LEU A 154 4.16 6.03 10.79
N SER A 155 5.09 5.76 11.72
CA SER A 155 5.16 6.48 13.00
C SER A 155 5.47 7.97 12.78
N MET A 156 6.37 8.29 11.84
CA MET A 156 6.67 9.68 11.47
C MET A 156 5.46 10.35 10.82
N LYS A 157 4.72 9.66 9.94
CA LYS A 157 3.49 10.19 9.33
C LYS A 157 2.37 10.45 10.36
N ILE A 158 2.24 9.60 11.37
CA ILE A 158 1.31 9.84 12.48
C ILE A 158 1.74 11.09 13.27
N TYR A 159 3.04 11.28 13.47
CA TYR A 159 3.56 12.49 14.08
C TYR A 159 3.30 13.73 13.21
N ASP A 160 3.45 13.62 11.88
CA ASP A 160 3.10 14.71 10.95
C ASP A 160 1.62 15.11 11.10
N VAL A 161 0.70 14.14 11.20
CA VAL A 161 -0.73 14.41 11.46
C VAL A 161 -0.91 15.18 12.76
N TYR A 162 -0.24 14.78 13.84
CA TYR A 162 -0.28 15.52 15.11
C TYR A 162 0.24 16.95 14.94
N HIS A 163 1.33 17.13 14.19
CA HIS A 163 1.91 18.44 13.91
C HIS A 163 0.94 19.35 13.11
N THR A 164 0.12 18.80 12.21
CA THR A 164 -0.86 19.59 11.46
C THR A 164 -1.98 20.18 12.32
N MET A 165 -2.17 19.70 13.56
CA MET A 165 -3.17 20.22 14.48
C MET A 165 -2.74 21.50 15.21
N TRP A 166 -1.45 21.88 15.09
CA TRP A 166 -0.91 23.08 15.74
C TRP A 166 -0.76 24.20 14.73
N PHE A 167 -1.56 25.26 14.91
CA PHE A 167 -1.57 26.44 14.06
C PHE A 167 -0.71 27.52 14.71
N HIS A 168 0.28 28.00 13.96
CA HIS A 168 1.15 29.08 14.41
C HIS A 168 0.58 30.40 13.91
N GLY A 169 0.11 31.23 14.82
CA GLY A 169 -0.38 32.57 14.56
C GLY A 169 0.47 33.64 15.28
N ASP A 170 0.22 34.89 14.99
CA ASP A 170 0.98 36.03 15.56
C ASP A 170 0.90 36.09 17.10
N ASN A 171 -0.13 35.54 17.73
CA ASN A 171 -0.36 35.55 19.16
C ASN A 171 0.02 34.24 19.88
N GLY A 172 0.56 33.25 19.19
CA GLY A 172 0.94 31.97 19.78
C GLY A 172 0.58 30.77 18.91
N THR A 173 0.50 29.62 19.55
CA THR A 173 0.12 28.34 18.90
C THR A 173 -1.27 27.95 19.35
N ASP A 174 -2.19 27.83 18.40
CA ASP A 174 -3.57 27.41 18.62
C ASP A 174 -3.75 25.94 18.21
N PHE A 175 -4.56 25.20 18.95
CA PHE A 175 -4.91 23.83 18.60
C PHE A 175 -6.21 23.85 17.77
N GLY A 176 -6.16 23.15 16.62
CA GLY A 176 -7.29 23.10 15.71
C GLY A 176 -7.23 21.93 14.74
N ILE A 177 -8.22 21.83 13.88
CA ILE A 177 -8.33 20.81 12.84
C ILE A 177 -8.64 21.50 11.52
N SER A 178 -7.93 21.12 10.45
CA SER A 178 -8.22 21.55 9.10
C SER A 178 -8.67 20.39 8.22
N ILE A 179 -9.18 20.69 7.01
CA ILE A 179 -9.47 19.65 6.01
C ILE A 179 -8.18 18.90 5.69
N GLY A 180 -7.03 19.58 5.57
CA GLY A 180 -5.72 18.96 5.37
C GLY A 180 -5.36 17.99 6.48
N THR A 181 -5.61 18.35 7.76
CA THR A 181 -5.44 17.44 8.89
C THR A 181 -6.28 16.17 8.74
N LEU A 182 -7.55 16.31 8.34
CA LEU A 182 -8.44 15.15 8.13
C LEU A 182 -7.99 14.26 6.96
N VAL A 183 -7.53 14.86 5.88
CA VAL A 183 -7.00 14.14 4.70
C VAL A 183 -5.78 13.32 5.11
N LEU A 184 -4.79 13.93 5.78
CA LEU A 184 -3.57 13.24 6.23
C LEU A 184 -3.85 12.20 7.34
N ALA A 185 -4.79 12.48 8.23
CA ALA A 185 -5.22 11.51 9.25
C ALA A 185 -5.86 10.28 8.60
N THR A 186 -6.73 10.48 7.62
CA THR A 186 -7.35 9.39 6.86
C THR A 186 -6.32 8.57 6.10
N GLU A 187 -5.35 9.24 5.45
CA GLU A 187 -4.24 8.58 4.75
C GLU A 187 -3.41 7.73 5.70
N SER A 188 -2.98 8.29 6.83
CA SER A 188 -2.19 7.60 7.85
C SER A 188 -2.95 6.43 8.48
N PHE A 189 -4.25 6.58 8.70
CA PHE A 189 -5.11 5.49 9.19
C PHE A 189 -5.20 4.35 8.18
N LEU A 190 -5.42 4.62 6.90
CA LEU A 190 -5.48 3.59 5.87
C LEU A 190 -4.12 2.90 5.67
N LEU A 191 -3.01 3.62 5.80
CA LEU A 191 -1.66 3.04 5.81
C LEU A 191 -1.45 2.15 7.03
N LEU A 192 -1.89 2.58 8.21
CA LEU A 192 -1.85 1.77 9.43
C LEU A 192 -2.62 0.46 9.25
N MET A 193 -3.83 0.52 8.69
CA MET A 193 -4.64 -0.67 8.40
C MET A 193 -3.97 -1.59 7.38
N TYR A 194 -3.32 -1.02 6.35
CA TYR A 194 -2.56 -1.79 5.38
C TYR A 194 -1.36 -2.50 6.02
N VAL A 195 -0.55 -1.82 6.83
CA VAL A 195 0.60 -2.38 7.53
C VAL A 195 0.14 -3.44 8.55
N ALA A 196 -0.87 -3.14 9.36
CA ALA A 196 -1.39 -4.04 10.38
C ALA A 196 -2.05 -5.30 9.78
N SER A 197 -2.63 -5.22 8.59
CA SER A 197 -3.21 -6.36 7.88
C SER A 197 -2.18 -7.25 7.19
N CYS A 198 -0.89 -6.89 7.20
CA CYS A 198 0.16 -7.63 6.53
C CYS A 198 0.41 -9.00 7.19
N HIS A 199 0.69 -10.01 6.34
CA HIS A 199 1.06 -11.34 6.81
C HIS A 199 2.33 -11.33 7.67
N ALA A 200 3.34 -10.54 7.32
CA ALA A 200 4.56 -10.41 8.11
C ALA A 200 4.28 -9.78 9.49
N PHE A 201 3.41 -8.76 9.56
CA PHE A 201 2.98 -8.15 10.82
C PHE A 201 2.25 -9.16 11.72
N ARG A 202 1.35 -9.98 11.16
CA ARG A 202 0.69 -11.06 11.89
C ARG A 202 1.68 -12.01 12.54
N HIS A 203 2.77 -12.36 11.84
CA HIS A 203 3.80 -13.24 12.35
C HIS A 203 4.64 -12.64 13.47
N LEU A 204 4.72 -11.32 13.62
CA LEU A 204 5.38 -10.69 14.76
C LEU A 204 4.65 -11.00 16.08
N PHE A 205 3.33 -11.16 16.04
CA PHE A 205 2.51 -11.35 17.23
C PHE A 205 2.19 -12.79 17.57
N GLY A 206 2.49 -13.75 16.71
CA GLY A 206 2.13 -15.13 17.06
C GLY A 206 2.62 -16.20 16.10
N GLY A 207 3.40 -15.84 15.08
CA GLY A 207 3.86 -16.79 14.06
C GLY A 207 4.81 -17.88 14.55
N GLY A 208 5.41 -17.72 15.74
CA GLY A 208 6.31 -18.71 16.35
C GLY A 208 5.69 -19.48 17.53
N MET A 209 4.39 -19.34 17.75
CA MET A 209 3.70 -19.96 18.88
C MET A 209 2.74 -21.05 18.43
N ASP A 210 2.93 -22.26 18.96
CA ASP A 210 2.03 -23.40 18.73
C ASP A 210 0.85 -23.42 19.71
N GLN A 211 0.99 -22.77 20.87
CA GLN A 211 -0.02 -22.74 21.92
C GLN A 211 -0.11 -21.36 22.59
N TRP A 212 -1.32 -20.89 22.82
CA TRP A 212 -1.61 -19.63 23.53
C TRP A 212 -2.36 -19.91 24.82
N ARG A 213 -1.62 -20.08 25.94
CA ARG A 213 -2.18 -20.39 27.26
C ARG A 213 -1.95 -19.21 28.19
N GLY A 214 -3.01 -18.48 28.57
CA GLY A 214 -2.97 -17.47 29.63
C GLY A 214 -1.89 -16.39 29.52
N GLY A 215 -1.92 -15.38 30.38
CA GLY A 215 -0.90 -14.34 30.49
C GLY A 215 -0.59 -13.62 29.19
N ILE A 216 0.66 -13.27 28.96
CA ILE A 216 1.15 -12.56 27.74
C ILE A 216 0.89 -13.40 26.49
N SER A 217 1.10 -14.72 26.53
CA SER A 217 0.85 -15.63 25.41
C SER A 217 -0.62 -15.62 24.98
N GLY A 218 -1.57 -15.63 25.94
CA GLY A 218 -3.00 -15.51 25.64
C GLY A 218 -3.39 -14.16 25.04
N MET A 219 -2.77 -13.08 25.47
CA MET A 219 -2.96 -11.74 24.89
C MET A 219 -2.43 -11.69 23.44
N MET A 220 -1.25 -12.22 23.19
CA MET A 220 -0.67 -12.34 21.84
C MET A 220 -1.54 -13.17 20.91
N GLY A 221 -2.12 -14.29 21.42
CA GLY A 221 -3.08 -15.09 20.66
C GLY A 221 -4.34 -14.32 20.26
N LYS A 222 -4.92 -13.54 21.18
CA LYS A 222 -6.09 -12.68 20.86
C LYS A 222 -5.74 -11.63 19.81
N LEU A 223 -4.57 -11.02 19.91
CA LEU A 223 -4.10 -10.04 18.93
C LEU A 223 -3.84 -10.69 17.58
N TYR A 224 -3.21 -11.86 17.55
CA TYR A 224 -3.01 -12.64 16.33
C TYR A 224 -4.32 -12.97 15.61
N VAL A 225 -5.37 -13.33 16.33
CA VAL A 225 -6.70 -13.59 15.76
C VAL A 225 -7.29 -12.30 15.15
N LYS A 226 -7.22 -11.18 15.86
CA LYS A 226 -7.70 -9.88 15.34
C LYS A 226 -6.96 -9.48 14.06
N ILE A 227 -5.62 -9.57 14.06
CA ILE A 227 -4.79 -9.28 12.89
C ILE A 227 -5.08 -10.26 11.75
N SER A 228 -5.37 -11.54 12.06
CA SER A 228 -5.74 -12.53 11.04
C SER A 228 -7.05 -12.18 10.35
N ASN A 229 -8.04 -11.70 11.09
CA ASN A 229 -9.30 -11.22 10.51
C ASN A 229 -9.07 -9.98 9.62
N LEU A 230 -8.20 -9.07 10.05
CA LEU A 230 -7.83 -7.89 9.26
C LEU A 230 -7.09 -8.29 7.97
N ASN A 231 -6.26 -9.33 8.03
CA ASN A 231 -5.49 -9.85 6.88
C ASN A 231 -6.39 -10.39 5.75
N ILE A 232 -7.61 -10.84 6.04
CA ILE A 232 -8.58 -11.27 5.01
C ILE A 232 -8.84 -10.14 4.00
N GLN A 233 -8.88 -8.89 4.48
CA GLN A 233 -9.14 -7.70 3.66
C GLN A 233 -7.86 -6.96 3.24
N HIS A 234 -6.69 -7.61 3.30
CA HIS A 234 -5.41 -6.96 2.99
C HIS A 234 -5.37 -6.33 1.59
N ALA A 235 -6.01 -6.95 0.60
CA ALA A 235 -6.14 -6.39 -0.74
C ALA A 235 -6.93 -5.06 -0.77
N PHE A 236 -8.00 -4.96 0.01
CA PHE A 236 -8.77 -3.72 0.15
C PHE A 236 -7.93 -2.62 0.76
N TRP A 237 -7.24 -2.88 1.87
CA TRP A 237 -6.36 -1.91 2.51
C TRP A 237 -5.19 -1.49 1.63
N PHE A 238 -4.65 -2.40 0.82
CA PHE A 238 -3.62 -2.09 -0.17
C PHE A 238 -4.09 -1.02 -1.16
N TRP A 239 -5.26 -1.21 -1.78
CA TRP A 239 -5.74 -0.30 -2.83
C TRP A 239 -6.28 1.01 -2.28
N THR A 240 -7.01 0.98 -1.16
CA THR A 240 -7.55 2.19 -0.55
C THR A 240 -6.45 3.09 0.02
N SER A 241 -5.44 2.52 0.68
CA SER A 241 -4.29 3.30 1.15
C SER A 241 -3.46 3.87 0.00
N LEU A 242 -3.32 3.13 -1.11
CA LEU A 242 -2.63 3.63 -2.30
C LEU A 242 -3.38 4.81 -2.93
N ALA A 243 -4.69 4.69 -3.11
CA ALA A 243 -5.52 5.76 -3.65
C ALA A 243 -5.49 7.01 -2.75
N MET A 244 -5.52 6.82 -1.43
CA MET A 244 -5.53 7.95 -0.50
C MET A 244 -4.22 8.73 -0.48
N VAL A 245 -3.07 8.08 -0.71
CA VAL A 245 -1.79 8.76 -0.90
C VAL A 245 -1.87 9.75 -2.07
N PHE A 246 -2.46 9.35 -3.20
CA PHE A 246 -2.60 10.24 -4.36
C PHE A 246 -3.65 11.34 -4.15
N ILE A 247 -4.77 11.01 -3.51
CA ILE A 247 -5.79 12.00 -3.14
C ILE A 247 -5.19 13.05 -2.20
N GLY A 248 -4.41 12.63 -1.21
CA GLY A 248 -3.72 13.52 -0.30
C GLY A 248 -2.68 14.41 -0.99
N ASP A 249 -1.89 13.86 -1.91
CA ASP A 249 -0.93 14.65 -2.69
C ASP A 249 -1.64 15.67 -3.58
N LEU A 250 -2.69 15.27 -4.30
CA LEU A 250 -3.48 16.19 -5.12
C LEU A 250 -4.15 17.29 -4.29
N PHE A 251 -4.59 16.96 -3.08
CA PHE A 251 -5.16 17.96 -2.17
C PHE A 251 -4.11 18.98 -1.76
N VAL A 252 -2.94 18.53 -1.29
CA VAL A 252 -1.84 19.43 -0.90
C VAL A 252 -1.39 20.29 -2.08
N TRP A 253 -1.22 19.71 -3.26
CA TRP A 253 -0.90 20.43 -4.47
C TRP A 253 -1.95 21.51 -4.80
N ALA A 254 -3.23 21.18 -4.74
CA ALA A 254 -4.30 22.12 -5.06
C ALA A 254 -4.40 23.28 -4.07
N VAL A 255 -4.12 23.03 -2.78
CA VAL A 255 -4.07 24.09 -1.76
C VAL A 255 -2.83 24.97 -1.97
N SER A 256 -1.67 24.37 -2.20
CA SER A 256 -0.41 25.10 -2.43
C SER A 256 -0.47 26.03 -3.66
N GLU A 257 -1.21 25.60 -4.70
CA GLU A 257 -1.44 26.40 -5.93
C GLU A 257 -2.58 27.41 -5.76
N GLY A 258 -3.18 27.51 -4.58
CA GLY A 258 -4.30 28.43 -4.32
C GLY A 258 -5.59 28.07 -5.05
N ARG A 259 -5.74 26.85 -5.59
CA ARG A 259 -6.94 26.39 -6.30
C ARG A 259 -8.09 26.07 -5.35
N ILE A 260 -7.78 25.59 -4.17
CA ILE A 260 -8.73 25.30 -3.10
C ILE A 260 -8.21 25.89 -1.80
N GLN A 261 -9.11 26.17 -0.86
CA GLN A 261 -8.77 26.70 0.46
C GLN A 261 -8.84 25.57 1.49
N ASP A 262 -7.83 25.50 2.39
CA ASP A 262 -7.84 24.61 3.55
C ASP A 262 -8.63 25.28 4.69
N TYR A 263 -9.92 24.96 4.79
CA TYR A 263 -10.73 25.45 5.90
C TYR A 263 -10.29 24.80 7.20
N HIS A 264 -10.20 25.59 8.26
CA HIS A 264 -9.77 25.14 9.58
C HIS A 264 -10.69 25.64 10.68
N TRP A 265 -10.73 24.87 11.74
CA TRP A 265 -11.49 25.18 12.97
C TRP A 265 -10.52 25.15 14.13
N ILE A 266 -10.34 26.30 14.77
CA ILE A 266 -9.54 26.44 15.99
C ILE A 266 -10.43 26.01 17.16
N ILE A 267 -9.90 25.18 18.04
CA ILE A 267 -10.62 24.60 19.18
C ILE A 267 -10.17 25.25 20.48
N MET A 268 -8.89 25.59 20.60
CA MET A 268 -8.28 26.28 21.76
C MET A 268 -7.12 27.15 21.32
#